data_50351cd877def4024a7a60a0351d9bb0
#
_entry.id   50351cd877def4024a7a60a0351d9bb0
#
_cell.length_a   1.000
_cell.length_b   1.000
_cell.length_c   1.000
_cell.angle_alpha   90.00
_cell.angle_beta   90.00
_cell.angle_gamma   90.00
#
_symmetry.space_group_name_H-M   'P 1'
#
loop_
_entity.id
_entity.type
_entity.pdbx_description
1 polymer ?
#
loop_
_entity_poly.entity_id
_entity_poly.type
_entity_poly.pdbx_seq_one_letter_code
_entity_poly.pdbx_strand_id
1 'polypeptide(L)'
;MIGSVIWCVTIFGCALLFIGIGIYAARLEKPMWFWSGSTVDPETITNVKQYNRENARMWGLYSLWYWVAGFLWFWRPIAAVAFLTVGATLGTGLLVHAYLKIEKKYKKNCL
;
A
#
# COMPACT_ATOMS: atom_id res chain seq x y z
N MET A 1 24.33 -0.21 16.18
CA MET A 1 24.62 0.75 15.09
C MET A 1 24.26 0.20 13.71
N ILE A 2 24.88 -0.92 13.31
CA ILE A 2 24.57 -1.53 12.01
C ILE A 2 23.10 -1.94 11.92
N GLY A 3 22.54 -2.51 12.99
CA GLY A 3 21.12 -2.89 13.01
C GLY A 3 20.20 -1.72 12.79
N SER A 4 20.51 -0.56 13.36
CA SER A 4 19.69 0.66 13.16
C SER A 4 19.77 1.16 11.73
N VAL A 5 20.94 1.08 11.10
CA VAL A 5 21.11 1.49 9.69
C VAL A 5 20.30 0.57 8.78
N ILE A 6 20.40 -0.73 8.99
CA ILE A 6 19.65 -1.73 8.21
C ILE A 6 18.14 -1.48 8.38
N TRP A 7 17.70 -1.27 9.61
CA TRP A 7 16.29 -1.00 9.89
C TRP A 7 15.81 0.25 9.16
N CYS A 8 16.54 1.36 9.30
CA CYS A 8 16.15 2.63 8.67
C CYS A 8 16.07 2.50 7.16
N VAL A 9 17.12 1.95 6.52
CA VAL A 9 17.15 1.79 5.07
C VAL A 9 16.00 0.92 4.60
N THR A 10 15.77 -0.20 5.27
CA THR A 10 14.73 -1.15 4.87
C THR A 10 13.33 -0.57 5.08
N ILE A 11 13.06 -0.08 6.29
CA ILE A 11 11.69 0.32 6.66
C ILE A 11 11.30 1.64 6.02
N PHE A 12 12.17 2.63 6.06
CA PHE A 12 11.88 3.91 5.40
C PHE A 12 11.90 3.77 3.88
N GLY A 13 12.73 2.87 3.35
CA GLY A 13 12.71 2.53 1.93
C GLY A 13 11.37 1.94 1.51
N CYS A 14 10.83 1.03 2.30
CA CYS A 14 9.50 0.45 2.05
C CYS A 14 8.41 1.52 2.14
N ALA A 15 8.49 2.41 3.13
CA ALA A 15 7.51 3.49 3.29
C ALA A 15 7.51 4.41 2.07
N LEU A 16 8.70 4.77 1.60
CA LEU A 16 8.84 5.60 0.40
C LEU A 16 8.33 4.88 -0.85
N LEU A 17 8.58 3.58 -0.95
CA LEU A 17 8.10 2.77 -2.06
C LEU A 17 6.57 2.77 -2.10
N PHE A 18 5.92 2.58 -0.95
CA PHE A 18 4.45 2.56 -0.89
C PHE A 18 3.86 3.93 -1.23
N ILE A 19 4.48 5.02 -0.77
CA ILE A 19 4.07 6.36 -1.16
C ILE A 19 4.24 6.55 -2.67
N GLY A 20 5.36 6.07 -3.22
CA GLY A 20 5.62 6.12 -4.66
C GLY A 20 4.56 5.38 -5.46
N ILE A 21 4.17 4.19 -5.02
CA ILE A 21 3.10 3.43 -5.64
C ILE A 21 1.79 4.22 -5.60
N GLY A 22 1.49 4.85 -4.46
CA GLY A 22 0.29 5.67 -4.32
C GLY A 22 0.28 6.86 -5.27
N ILE A 23 1.40 7.57 -5.37
CA ILE A 23 1.52 8.71 -6.29
C ILE A 23 1.38 8.23 -7.73
N TYR A 24 2.02 7.13 -8.08
CA TYR A 24 1.92 6.54 -9.41
C TYR A 24 0.46 6.22 -9.74
N ALA A 25 -0.25 5.57 -8.82
CA ALA A 25 -1.65 5.23 -9.00
C ALA A 25 -2.52 6.47 -9.20
N ALA A 26 -2.27 7.53 -8.42
CA ALA A 26 -3.04 8.76 -8.51
C ALA A 26 -2.87 9.47 -9.86
N ARG A 27 -1.73 9.29 -10.50
CA ARG A 27 -1.42 9.93 -11.80
C ARG A 27 -1.65 9.03 -13.00
N LEU A 28 -2.02 7.78 -12.76
CA LEU A 28 -2.22 6.82 -13.81
C LEU A 28 -3.53 7.10 -14.56
N GLU A 29 -3.49 7.04 -15.88
CA GLU A 29 -4.68 7.21 -16.71
C GLU A 29 -5.45 5.91 -16.92
N LYS A 30 -4.79 4.79 -16.66
CA LYS A 30 -5.38 3.45 -16.74
C LYS A 30 -5.72 2.97 -15.32
N PRO A 31 -6.63 1.99 -15.17
CA PRO A 31 -6.84 1.37 -13.87
C PRO A 31 -5.54 0.73 -13.39
N MET A 32 -5.17 0.99 -12.13
CA MET A 32 -3.99 0.36 -11.58
C MET A 32 -4.28 -1.11 -11.25
N TRP A 33 -3.24 -1.92 -11.29
CA TRP A 33 -3.32 -3.31 -10.87
C TRP A 33 -2.61 -3.46 -9.53
N PHE A 34 -2.99 -4.47 -8.76
CA PHE A 34 -2.46 -4.66 -7.42
C PHE A 34 -0.99 -5.12 -7.44
N TRP A 35 -0.66 -6.02 -8.34
CA TRP A 35 0.70 -6.53 -8.47
C TRP A 35 1.09 -6.68 -9.94
N SER A 36 2.40 -6.73 -10.18
CA SER A 36 2.91 -6.88 -11.55
C SER A 36 2.44 -8.22 -12.15
N GLY A 37 2.11 -8.20 -13.43
CA GLY A 37 1.58 -9.35 -14.13
C GLY A 37 0.06 -9.43 -14.10
N SER A 38 -0.59 -8.63 -13.26
CA SER A 38 -2.05 -8.53 -13.21
C SER A 38 -2.48 -7.23 -13.87
N THR A 39 -3.39 -7.29 -14.82
CA THR A 39 -3.90 -6.08 -15.48
C THR A 39 -5.41 -5.99 -15.32
N VAL A 40 -5.90 -4.76 -15.21
CA VAL A 40 -7.33 -4.49 -15.10
C VAL A 40 -7.76 -3.79 -16.40
N ASP A 41 -8.77 -4.37 -17.07
CA ASP A 41 -9.29 -3.80 -18.30
C ASP A 41 -10.00 -2.48 -17.98
N PRO A 42 -9.62 -1.36 -18.63
CA PRO A 42 -10.26 -0.06 -18.39
C PRO A 42 -11.77 -0.10 -18.63
N GLU A 43 -12.23 -0.95 -19.53
CA GLU A 43 -13.66 -1.04 -19.85
C GLU A 43 -14.48 -1.67 -18.73
N THR A 44 -13.83 -2.37 -17.79
CA THR A 44 -14.52 -3.02 -16.67
C THR A 44 -14.67 -2.08 -15.47
N ILE A 45 -14.02 -0.92 -15.50
CA ILE A 45 -14.04 0.03 -14.38
C ILE A 45 -14.90 1.25 -14.77
N THR A 46 -15.85 1.59 -13.92
CA THR A 46 -16.80 2.69 -14.20
C THR A 46 -16.16 4.06 -14.09
N ASN A 47 -15.23 4.24 -13.14
CA ASN A 47 -14.57 5.52 -12.91
C ASN A 47 -13.11 5.29 -12.57
N VAL A 48 -12.27 5.25 -13.60
CA VAL A 48 -10.84 4.97 -13.47
C VAL A 48 -10.16 5.98 -12.54
N LYS A 49 -10.48 7.25 -12.66
CA LYS A 49 -9.86 8.30 -11.85
C LYS A 49 -10.14 8.10 -10.36
N GLN A 50 -11.38 7.84 -10.00
CA GLN A 50 -11.74 7.59 -8.60
C GLN A 50 -11.18 6.26 -8.10
N TYR A 51 -11.20 5.24 -8.94
CA TYR A 51 -10.63 3.93 -8.64
C TYR A 51 -9.14 4.07 -8.28
N ASN A 52 -8.39 4.76 -9.13
CA ASN A 52 -6.96 4.96 -8.89
C ASN A 52 -6.71 5.84 -7.66
N ARG A 53 -7.57 6.84 -7.44
CA ARG A 53 -7.45 7.73 -6.28
C ARG A 53 -7.65 6.97 -4.96
N GLU A 54 -8.64 6.08 -4.90
CA GLU A 54 -8.87 5.28 -3.70
C GLU A 54 -7.73 4.29 -3.47
N ASN A 55 -7.20 3.69 -4.54
CA ASN A 55 -6.03 2.84 -4.43
C ASN A 55 -4.81 3.62 -3.95
N ALA A 56 -4.62 4.85 -4.46
CA ALA A 56 -3.53 5.71 -4.02
C ALA A 56 -3.64 6.03 -2.53
N ARG A 57 -4.85 6.32 -2.06
CA ARG A 57 -5.09 6.58 -0.64
C ARG A 57 -4.80 5.34 0.21
N MET A 58 -5.21 4.18 -0.27
CA MET A 58 -4.96 2.91 0.41
C MET A 58 -3.46 2.67 0.59
N TRP A 59 -2.67 2.83 -0.46
CA TRP A 59 -1.23 2.64 -0.40
C TRP A 59 -0.57 3.68 0.51
N GLY A 60 -1.04 4.93 0.45
CA GLY A 60 -0.54 5.99 1.32
C GLY A 60 -0.80 5.70 2.79
N LEU A 61 -2.01 5.24 3.13
CA LEU A 61 -2.35 4.86 4.50
C LEU A 61 -1.53 3.67 4.98
N TYR A 62 -1.29 2.71 4.10
CA TYR A 62 -0.46 1.56 4.44
C TYR A 62 0.99 1.98 4.72
N SER A 63 1.51 2.95 3.97
CA SER A 63 2.86 3.44 4.19
C SER A 63 3.04 4.09 5.55
N LEU A 64 1.98 4.69 6.12
CA LEU A 64 2.04 5.29 7.45
C LEU A 64 2.44 4.28 8.52
N TRP A 65 2.01 3.04 8.38
CA TRP A 65 2.39 1.97 9.30
C TRP A 65 3.90 1.81 9.35
N TYR A 66 4.54 1.84 8.19
CA TYR A 66 5.99 1.68 8.10
C TYR A 66 6.73 2.92 8.63
N TRP A 67 6.17 4.12 8.42
CA TRP A 67 6.74 5.33 9.02
C TRP A 67 6.74 5.23 10.55
N VAL A 68 5.62 4.83 11.13
CA VAL A 68 5.51 4.67 12.59
C VAL A 68 6.47 3.59 13.07
N ALA A 69 6.52 2.45 12.38
CA ALA A 69 7.44 1.37 12.74
C ALA A 69 8.91 1.84 12.68
N GLY A 70 9.25 2.63 11.65
CA GLY A 70 10.59 3.17 11.48
C GLY A 70 11.02 4.02 12.67
N PHE A 71 10.17 4.96 13.09
CA PHE A 71 10.47 5.83 14.22
C PHE A 71 10.38 5.12 15.56
N LEU A 72 9.50 4.13 15.69
CA LEU A 72 9.33 3.38 16.94
C LEU A 72 10.59 2.62 17.32
N TRP A 73 11.40 2.21 16.35
CA TRP A 73 12.68 1.54 16.59
C TRP A 73 13.59 2.32 17.54
N PHE A 74 13.62 3.65 17.38
CA PHE A 74 14.49 4.50 18.20
C PHE A 74 14.00 4.63 19.62
N TRP A 75 12.74 4.32 19.87
CA TRP A 75 12.16 4.38 21.20
C TRP A 75 12.14 2.98 21.84
N ARG A 76 11.56 2.01 21.15
CA ARG A 76 11.43 0.65 21.62
C ARG A 76 11.63 -0.35 20.47
N PRO A 77 12.86 -0.87 20.30
CA PRO A 77 13.14 -1.76 19.16
C PRO A 77 12.26 -3.00 19.11
N ILE A 78 12.00 -3.64 20.26
CA ILE A 78 11.18 -4.85 20.32
C ILE A 78 9.74 -4.52 19.90
N ALA A 79 9.22 -3.41 20.39
CA ALA A 79 7.88 -2.95 20.01
C ALA A 79 7.81 -2.61 18.52
N ALA A 80 8.87 -2.03 17.97
CA ALA A 80 8.93 -1.72 16.53
C ALA A 80 8.87 -2.98 15.68
N VAL A 81 9.63 -4.03 16.06
CA VAL A 81 9.61 -5.29 15.32
C VAL A 81 8.23 -5.95 15.42
N ALA A 82 7.63 -5.96 16.60
CA ALA A 82 6.29 -6.51 16.77
C ALA A 82 5.25 -5.74 15.94
N PHE A 83 5.32 -4.41 15.99
CA PHE A 83 4.42 -3.54 15.24
C PHE A 83 4.56 -3.78 13.73
N LEU A 84 5.79 -3.87 13.26
CA LEU A 84 6.07 -4.13 11.84
C LEU A 84 5.54 -5.51 11.42
N THR A 85 5.77 -6.53 12.24
CA THR A 85 5.32 -7.89 11.94
C THR A 85 3.79 -7.95 11.81
N VAL A 86 3.08 -7.32 12.73
CA VAL A 86 1.62 -7.22 12.66
C VAL A 86 1.18 -6.50 11.39
N GLY A 87 1.82 -5.38 11.07
CA GLY A 87 1.50 -4.63 9.87
C GLY A 87 1.79 -5.39 8.59
N ALA A 88 2.92 -6.12 8.55
CA ALA A 88 3.29 -6.87 7.35
C ALA A 88 2.38 -8.08 7.12
N THR A 89 1.88 -8.70 8.18
CA THR A 89 1.01 -9.89 8.06
C THR A 89 -0.46 -9.48 7.95
N LEU A 90 -1.03 -8.92 9.00
CA LEU A 90 -2.44 -8.53 9.02
C LEU A 90 -2.71 -7.35 8.10
N GLY A 91 -1.76 -6.41 8.03
CA GLY A 91 -1.89 -5.24 7.16
C GLY A 91 -1.96 -5.63 5.70
N THR A 92 -1.15 -6.60 5.26
CA THR A 92 -1.19 -7.09 3.88
C THR A 92 -2.55 -7.72 3.57
N GLY A 93 -3.08 -8.52 4.51
CA GLY A 93 -4.41 -9.09 4.36
C GLY A 93 -5.49 -8.03 4.23
N LEU A 94 -5.42 -7.00 5.08
CA LEU A 94 -6.35 -5.88 5.01
C LEU A 94 -6.18 -5.07 3.72
N LEU A 95 -4.96 -4.94 3.25
CA LEU A 95 -4.65 -4.23 2.00
C LEU A 95 -5.30 -4.94 0.81
N VAL A 96 -5.16 -6.26 0.73
CA VAL A 96 -5.78 -7.07 -0.32
C VAL A 96 -7.30 -6.96 -0.23
N HIS A 97 -7.85 -7.06 0.97
CA HIS A 97 -9.29 -6.93 1.18
C HIS A 97 -9.80 -5.56 0.74
N ALA A 98 -9.09 -4.51 1.12
CA ALA A 98 -9.44 -3.14 0.73
C ALA A 98 -9.39 -2.95 -0.79
N TYR A 99 -8.36 -3.50 -1.44
CA TYR A 99 -8.24 -3.45 -2.89
C TYR A 99 -9.41 -4.15 -3.57
N LEU A 100 -9.75 -5.35 -3.13
CA LEU A 100 -10.88 -6.09 -3.70
C LEU A 100 -12.20 -5.35 -3.50
N LYS A 101 -12.37 -4.70 -2.35
CA LYS A 101 -13.55 -3.89 -2.07
C LYS A 101 -13.64 -2.69 -3.00
N ILE A 102 -12.52 -2.01 -3.24
CA ILE A 102 -12.43 -0.87 -4.16
C ILE A 102 -12.74 -1.33 -5.58
N GLU A 103 -12.13 -2.43 -6.01
CA GLU A 103 -12.36 -2.99 -7.34
C GLU A 103 -13.83 -3.32 -7.55
N LYS A 104 -14.44 -4.00 -6.58
CA LYS A 104 -15.86 -4.36 -6.66
C LYS A 104 -16.75 -3.12 -6.76
N LYS A 105 -16.42 -2.05 -6.04
CA LYS A 105 -17.18 -0.81 -6.04
C LYS A 105 -17.22 -0.15 -7.41
N TYR A 106 -16.09 -0.17 -8.12
CA TYR A 106 -15.96 0.51 -9.40
C TYR A 106 -16.06 -0.44 -10.61
N LYS A 107 -16.11 -1.72 -10.37
CA LYS A 107 -16.21 -2.69 -11.44
C LYS A 107 -17.61 -2.65 -12.06
N LYS A 108 -17.66 -2.58 -13.39
CA LYS A 108 -18.93 -2.63 -14.09
C LYS A 108 -19.60 -3.98 -13.88
N ASN A 109 -20.90 -3.94 -13.67
CA ASN A 109 -21.66 -5.16 -13.47
C ASN A 109 -21.91 -5.81 -14.83
N CYS A 110 -21.13 -6.83 -15.15
CA CYS A 110 -21.14 -7.49 -16.45
C CYS A 110 -21.99 -8.77 -16.44
N LEU A 111 -23.15 -8.70 -15.86
CA LEU A 111 -24.06 -9.83 -15.82
C LEU A 111 -25.02 -9.84 -17.00
#